data_b1c89c1e841a11e4c77297be287f59bf
#
_entry.id   b1c89c1e841a11e4c77297be287f59bf
#
_cell.length_a   1.000
_cell.length_b   1.000
_cell.length_c   1.000
_cell.angle_alpha   90.00
_cell.angle_beta   90.00
_cell.angle_gamma   90.00
#
_symmetry.space_group_name_H-M   'P 1'
#
loop_
_entity.id
_entity.type
_entity.pdbx_description
1 polymer ?
#
loop_
_entity_poly.entity_id
_entity_poly.type
_entity_poly.pdbx_seq_one_letter_code
_entity_poly.pdbx_strand_id
1 'polypeptide(L)'
;MNKWITALTLSTMLSAGIAFAQDAKAPAAQPAPPPASAPAATAPAAAPNVESIDILKQNQAERTRDQPGNNAPTWRIVKEGTNNYSSLPGAEMGVLIQPKAQFLGQDRAVTAGEAWRQYRNGPLTSFGGWLLVLAIVVLAVIYFVKGQVKLKEGRTGRLIERFTSLERISHWTVAITFLTLALSGLILLFGKYILMPVFGHTLFSWLAYACKNIHNFVGPLFSLSLIVMFVIYVKDNFPQRGDGKWLARLGGMVGKEHVSAGRFNAGEKLWFWGGVVALGLIVSASGFVLNMLVPGILYTRGTMQIANIIHLIAAVLFVAMSFGHIYLGTIGMEGAYTAMRTGYVDDTWAREHHELWYQQVESGEIPRVRTQERPANVLPARPSKA
;
A
#
# COMPACT_ATOMS: atom_id res chain seq x y z
N MET A 1 -27.83 -2.39 22.08
CA MET A 1 -27.55 -3.56 21.25
C MET A 1 -26.23 -3.34 20.53
N ASN A 2 -25.27 -4.04 20.99
CA ASN A 2 -23.95 -4.42 20.49
C ASN A 2 -22.99 -3.37 19.92
N LYS A 3 -22.27 -2.67 20.83
CA LYS A 3 -21.09 -1.84 20.53
C LYS A 3 -19.77 -2.64 20.44
N TRP A 4 -19.81 -3.97 20.51
CA TRP A 4 -18.62 -4.86 20.59
C TRP A 4 -18.24 -5.56 19.28
N ILE A 5 -19.06 -5.50 18.26
CA ILE A 5 -18.84 -6.27 17.01
C ILE A 5 -17.83 -5.60 16.09
N THR A 6 -17.71 -4.27 16.10
CA THR A 6 -16.81 -3.53 15.19
C THR A 6 -15.35 -3.54 15.66
N ALA A 7 -15.09 -3.71 16.94
CA ALA A 7 -13.71 -3.78 17.45
C ALA A 7 -13.11 -5.20 17.29
N LEU A 8 -13.96 -6.22 17.27
CA LEU A 8 -13.51 -7.63 17.19
C LEU A 8 -13.07 -8.03 15.77
N THR A 9 -13.67 -7.45 14.74
CA THR A 9 -13.33 -7.80 13.34
C THR A 9 -12.00 -7.18 12.87
N LEU A 10 -11.62 -6.01 13.37
CA LEU A 10 -10.33 -5.40 13.02
C LEU A 10 -9.17 -6.06 13.76
N SER A 11 -9.39 -6.50 15.01
CA SER A 11 -8.40 -7.20 15.82
C SER A 11 -8.10 -8.61 15.31
N THR A 12 -9.10 -9.33 14.78
CA THR A 12 -8.92 -10.67 14.23
C THR A 12 -8.19 -10.68 12.89
N MET A 13 -8.33 -9.64 12.08
CA MET A 13 -7.57 -9.54 10.82
C MET A 13 -6.09 -9.19 11.04
N LEU A 14 -5.78 -8.39 12.08
CA LEU A 14 -4.38 -8.06 12.41
C LEU A 14 -3.66 -9.23 13.09
N SER A 15 -4.36 -10.00 13.94
CA SER A 15 -3.79 -11.18 14.61
C SER A 15 -3.58 -12.36 13.66
N ALA A 16 -4.42 -12.53 12.62
CA ALA A 16 -4.21 -13.56 11.61
C ALA A 16 -2.94 -13.29 10.76
N GLY A 17 -2.61 -12.01 10.48
CA GLY A 17 -1.39 -11.65 9.75
C GLY A 17 -0.10 -11.90 10.52
N ILE A 18 -0.13 -11.80 11.86
CA ILE A 18 1.06 -11.96 12.70
C ILE A 18 1.31 -13.45 13.04
N ALA A 19 0.25 -14.26 13.16
CA ALA A 19 0.38 -15.70 13.43
C ALA A 19 1.07 -16.49 12.31
N PHE A 20 1.00 -16.00 11.05
CA PHE A 20 1.65 -16.65 9.91
C PHE A 20 3.18 -16.45 9.86
N ALA A 21 3.74 -15.51 10.62
CA ALA A 21 5.18 -15.23 10.62
C ALA A 21 5.99 -16.01 11.67
N GLN A 22 5.35 -16.64 12.66
CA GLN A 22 6.05 -17.21 13.81
C GLN A 22 6.26 -18.74 13.77
N ASP A 23 5.58 -19.50 12.90
CA ASP A 23 5.65 -20.98 12.91
C ASP A 23 6.37 -21.61 11.71
N ALA A 24 7.13 -20.84 10.94
CA ALA A 24 7.97 -21.40 9.88
C ALA A 24 9.29 -21.98 10.43
N LYS A 25 9.23 -22.84 11.45
CA LYS A 25 10.32 -23.74 11.75
C LYS A 25 10.18 -24.91 10.78
N ALA A 26 11.03 -24.94 9.75
CA ALA A 26 11.08 -26.03 8.80
C ALA A 26 11.18 -27.37 9.55
N PRO A 27 10.31 -28.34 9.25
CA PRO A 27 10.52 -29.70 9.78
C PRO A 27 11.86 -30.19 9.26
N ALA A 28 12.68 -30.75 10.14
CA ALA A 28 13.89 -31.43 9.78
C ALA A 28 13.56 -32.46 8.69
N ALA A 29 14.28 -32.41 7.58
CA ALA A 29 14.12 -33.35 6.49
C ALA A 29 14.35 -34.78 7.05
N GLN A 30 13.34 -35.63 6.93
CA GLN A 30 13.55 -37.07 7.17
C GLN A 30 14.56 -37.56 6.13
N PRO A 31 15.59 -38.31 6.53
CA PRO A 31 16.53 -38.90 5.61
C PRO A 31 15.77 -39.84 4.66
N ALA A 32 16.00 -39.65 3.36
CA ALA A 32 15.47 -40.51 2.32
C ALA A 32 15.98 -41.96 2.55
N PRO A 33 15.16 -42.98 2.29
CA PRO A 33 15.62 -44.34 2.33
C PRO A 33 16.80 -44.55 1.35
N PRO A 34 17.78 -45.38 1.75
CA PRO A 34 18.96 -45.60 0.91
C PRO A 34 18.54 -46.14 -0.46
N PRO A 35 19.12 -45.64 -1.58
CA PRO A 35 18.82 -46.16 -2.92
C PRO A 35 19.30 -47.59 -3.03
N ALA A 36 18.45 -48.48 -3.57
CA ALA A 36 18.83 -49.79 -3.98
C ALA A 36 20.00 -49.68 -5.01
N SER A 37 21.08 -50.43 -4.77
CA SER A 37 22.29 -50.46 -5.58
C SER A 37 21.97 -50.86 -7.03
N ALA A 38 21.96 -49.84 -7.91
CA ALA A 38 21.99 -50.08 -9.36
C ALA A 38 23.45 -50.20 -9.83
N PRO A 39 23.73 -50.96 -10.91
CA PRO A 39 25.10 -51.15 -11.39
C PRO A 39 25.68 -49.81 -11.85
N ALA A 40 26.98 -49.63 -11.56
CA ALA A 40 27.73 -48.43 -11.87
C ALA A 40 27.74 -48.16 -13.41
N ALA A 41 26.81 -47.32 -13.83
CA ALA A 41 26.95 -46.63 -15.10
C ALA A 41 27.93 -45.49 -14.90
N THR A 42 28.94 -45.41 -15.75
CA THR A 42 29.88 -44.28 -15.84
C THR A 42 29.08 -42.98 -15.75
N ALA A 43 29.34 -42.21 -14.72
CA ALA A 43 28.65 -40.94 -14.48
C ALA A 43 28.78 -40.04 -15.70
N PRO A 44 27.67 -39.56 -16.30
CA PRO A 44 27.76 -38.52 -17.33
C PRO A 44 28.45 -37.33 -16.68
N ALA A 45 29.34 -36.66 -17.44
CA ALA A 45 29.97 -35.43 -17.01
C ALA A 45 28.93 -34.53 -16.34
N ALA A 46 29.20 -34.07 -15.14
CA ALA A 46 28.27 -33.26 -14.35
C ALA A 46 27.73 -32.14 -15.23
N ALA A 47 26.41 -32.10 -15.40
CA ALA A 47 25.79 -31.02 -16.12
C ALA A 47 26.24 -29.71 -15.46
N PRO A 48 26.63 -28.67 -16.24
CA PRO A 48 27.10 -27.43 -15.68
C PRO A 48 26.05 -26.91 -14.66
N ASN A 49 26.53 -26.58 -13.47
CA ASN A 49 25.65 -26.06 -12.43
C ASN A 49 24.97 -24.79 -12.95
N VAL A 50 23.66 -24.83 -13.14
CA VAL A 50 22.87 -23.70 -13.66
C VAL A 50 23.01 -22.45 -12.81
N GLU A 51 23.36 -22.59 -11.52
CA GLU A 51 23.64 -21.47 -10.62
C GLU A 51 24.95 -20.73 -10.94
N SER A 52 25.91 -21.40 -11.60
CA SER A 52 27.18 -20.79 -12.00
C SER A 52 27.11 -20.09 -13.36
N ILE A 53 26.02 -20.27 -14.09
CA ILE A 53 25.84 -19.71 -15.44
C ILE A 53 25.12 -18.36 -15.30
N ASP A 54 25.82 -17.28 -15.66
CA ASP A 54 25.20 -15.97 -15.81
C ASP A 54 24.28 -15.98 -17.05
N ILE A 55 22.99 -16.19 -16.80
CA ILE A 55 21.95 -16.30 -17.85
C ILE A 55 21.90 -15.04 -18.72
N LEU A 56 22.29 -13.88 -18.17
CA LEU A 56 22.29 -12.62 -18.90
C LEU A 56 23.45 -12.54 -19.90
N LYS A 57 24.54 -13.27 -19.67
CA LYS A 57 25.70 -13.33 -20.54
C LYS A 57 25.62 -14.46 -21.55
N GLN A 58 24.69 -15.40 -21.39
CA GLN A 58 24.49 -16.49 -22.35
C GLN A 58 23.95 -15.94 -23.67
N ASN A 59 24.70 -16.14 -24.76
CA ASN A 59 24.23 -15.67 -26.05
C ASN A 59 23.16 -16.64 -26.65
N GLN A 60 22.40 -16.17 -27.64
CA GLN A 60 21.30 -16.91 -28.22
C GLN A 60 21.78 -18.23 -28.90
N ALA A 61 22.99 -18.25 -29.46
CA ALA A 61 23.54 -19.42 -30.09
C ALA A 61 23.88 -20.56 -29.12
N GLU A 62 24.42 -20.19 -27.93
CA GLU A 62 24.67 -21.13 -26.83
C GLU A 62 23.36 -21.70 -26.31
N ARG A 63 22.34 -20.84 -26.10
CA ARG A 63 21.01 -21.28 -25.67
C ARG A 63 20.38 -22.26 -26.68
N THR A 64 20.49 -21.99 -27.96
CA THR A 64 19.95 -22.88 -29.01
C THR A 64 20.69 -24.21 -29.06
N ARG A 65 22.00 -24.19 -28.80
CA ARG A 65 22.82 -25.42 -28.77
C ARG A 65 22.50 -26.26 -27.53
N ASP A 66 22.46 -25.64 -26.36
CA ASP A 66 22.31 -26.34 -25.09
C ASP A 66 20.84 -26.66 -24.77
N GLN A 67 19.91 -25.88 -25.32
CA GLN A 67 18.45 -26.02 -25.14
C GLN A 67 17.73 -25.90 -26.51
N PRO A 68 17.87 -26.81 -27.44
CA PRO A 68 17.26 -26.69 -28.75
C PRO A 68 15.73 -26.77 -28.70
N GLY A 69 15.10 -25.68 -29.05
CA GLY A 69 13.64 -25.51 -28.99
C GLY A 69 13.06 -25.61 -27.58
N ASN A 70 11.80 -26.04 -27.47
CA ASN A 70 11.12 -26.27 -26.19
C ASN A 70 11.50 -27.63 -25.56
N ASN A 71 12.43 -28.34 -26.13
CA ASN A 71 12.91 -29.63 -25.64
C ASN A 71 14.12 -29.46 -24.74
N ALA A 72 13.96 -28.73 -23.63
CA ALA A 72 14.98 -28.71 -22.60
C ALA A 72 15.33 -30.14 -22.18
N PRO A 73 16.61 -30.44 -21.89
CA PRO A 73 17.04 -31.79 -21.46
C PRO A 73 16.16 -32.37 -20.36
N THR A 74 15.70 -31.51 -19.41
CA THR A 74 14.79 -31.88 -18.34
C THR A 74 13.46 -32.49 -18.82
N TRP A 75 12.89 -32.01 -19.92
CA TRP A 75 11.65 -32.54 -20.47
C TRP A 75 11.84 -33.92 -21.16
N ARG A 76 13.05 -34.20 -21.68
CA ARG A 76 13.37 -35.52 -22.19
C ARG A 76 13.51 -36.54 -21.09
N ILE A 77 14.14 -36.15 -19.98
CA ILE A 77 14.35 -36.97 -18.79
C ILE A 77 13.01 -37.31 -18.10
N VAL A 78 12.01 -36.43 -18.13
CA VAL A 78 10.66 -36.72 -17.63
C VAL A 78 10.03 -37.94 -18.27
N LYS A 79 10.22 -38.17 -19.58
CA LYS A 79 9.71 -39.34 -20.29
C LYS A 79 10.46 -40.63 -19.86
N GLU A 80 11.67 -40.52 -19.38
CA GLU A 80 12.52 -41.67 -19.03
C GLU A 80 12.33 -42.08 -17.55
N GLY A 81 11.45 -41.35 -16.79
CA GLY A 81 11.12 -41.66 -15.41
C GLY A 81 12.26 -41.43 -14.43
N THR A 82 13.24 -40.60 -14.76
CA THR A 82 14.34 -40.25 -13.84
C THR A 82 13.97 -39.14 -12.87
N ASN A 83 14.64 -39.09 -11.72
CA ASN A 83 14.43 -38.05 -10.71
C ASN A 83 14.78 -36.66 -11.26
N ASN A 84 13.79 -35.82 -11.41
CA ASN A 84 13.94 -34.43 -11.86
C ASN A 84 14.00 -33.50 -10.65
N TYR A 85 15.21 -33.19 -10.22
CA TYR A 85 15.41 -32.22 -9.16
C TYR A 85 15.33 -30.79 -9.72
N SER A 86 14.74 -29.90 -8.93
CA SER A 86 14.73 -28.47 -9.23
C SER A 86 16.16 -27.90 -9.08
N SER A 87 16.55 -27.00 -9.99
CA SER A 87 17.78 -26.21 -9.85
C SER A 87 17.63 -24.98 -8.93
N LEU A 88 16.49 -24.86 -8.27
CA LEU A 88 16.23 -23.74 -7.35
C LEU A 88 17.13 -23.84 -6.09
N PRO A 89 17.68 -22.72 -5.62
CA PRO A 89 18.58 -22.70 -4.48
C PRO A 89 17.85 -22.89 -3.14
N GLY A 90 18.60 -23.35 -2.13
CA GLY A 90 18.13 -23.43 -0.75
C GLY A 90 17.02 -24.46 -0.52
N ALA A 91 16.03 -24.11 0.30
CA ALA A 91 14.93 -24.99 0.67
C ALA A 91 14.00 -25.38 -0.49
N GLU A 92 14.09 -24.69 -1.61
CA GLU A 92 13.29 -24.96 -2.82
C GLU A 92 14.01 -25.88 -3.82
N MET A 93 15.29 -26.16 -3.57
CA MET A 93 16.10 -27.00 -4.45
C MET A 93 15.60 -28.44 -4.47
N GLY A 94 15.43 -28.99 -5.66
CA GLY A 94 15.06 -30.39 -5.85
C GLY A 94 13.58 -30.73 -5.61
N VAL A 95 12.75 -29.79 -5.12
CA VAL A 95 11.36 -30.05 -4.79
C VAL A 95 10.42 -29.11 -5.53
N LEU A 96 9.67 -29.63 -6.48
CA LEU A 96 8.60 -28.91 -7.17
C LEU A 96 7.25 -29.00 -6.43
N ILE A 97 7.11 -30.01 -5.55
CA ILE A 97 5.91 -30.23 -4.74
C ILE A 97 6.21 -29.74 -3.33
N GLN A 98 5.38 -28.86 -2.82
CA GLN A 98 5.54 -28.34 -1.46
C GLN A 98 4.80 -29.18 -0.43
N PRO A 99 5.26 -29.13 0.85
CA PRO A 99 4.51 -29.64 1.99
C PRO A 99 3.08 -29.06 2.03
N LYS A 100 2.13 -29.85 2.49
CA LYS A 100 0.74 -29.38 2.66
C LYS A 100 0.67 -28.21 3.64
N ALA A 101 -0.33 -27.34 3.48
CA ALA A 101 -0.72 -26.32 4.43
C ALA A 101 0.20 -25.08 4.58
N GLN A 102 1.05 -24.77 3.60
CA GLN A 102 1.79 -23.51 3.61
C GLN A 102 0.93 -22.31 3.21
N PHE A 103 -0.02 -22.50 2.26
CA PHE A 103 -0.95 -21.46 1.80
C PHE A 103 -2.38 -21.99 1.82
N LEU A 104 -3.33 -21.08 1.97
CA LEU A 104 -4.75 -21.41 1.90
C LEU A 104 -5.09 -22.09 0.55
N GLY A 105 -5.69 -23.27 0.59
CA GLY A 105 -6.02 -24.04 -0.60
C GLY A 105 -4.89 -24.85 -1.20
N GLN A 106 -3.73 -24.92 -0.55
CA GLN A 106 -2.58 -25.70 -1.02
C GLN A 106 -2.87 -27.20 -1.15
N ASP A 107 -3.82 -27.72 -0.37
CA ASP A 107 -4.32 -29.10 -0.48
C ASP A 107 -4.84 -29.46 -1.87
N ARG A 108 -5.20 -28.44 -2.67
CA ARG A 108 -5.65 -28.55 -4.06
C ARG A 108 -4.56 -28.30 -5.11
N ALA A 109 -3.36 -27.91 -4.67
CA ALA A 109 -2.27 -27.56 -5.55
C ALA A 109 -1.19 -28.64 -5.54
N VAL A 110 -0.60 -28.93 -6.70
CA VAL A 110 0.46 -29.92 -6.88
C VAL A 110 1.85 -29.33 -6.70
N THR A 111 2.03 -28.03 -6.88
CA THR A 111 3.32 -27.34 -6.79
C THR A 111 3.21 -26.08 -5.93
N ALA A 112 4.37 -25.66 -5.42
CA ALA A 112 4.51 -24.41 -4.67
C ALA A 112 4.01 -23.18 -5.45
N GLY A 113 4.43 -23.08 -6.69
CA GLY A 113 4.05 -21.97 -7.54
C GLY A 113 2.54 -21.92 -7.80
N GLU A 114 1.92 -23.09 -7.98
CA GLU A 114 0.47 -23.17 -8.15
C GLU A 114 -0.28 -22.84 -6.85
N ALA A 115 0.17 -23.33 -5.69
CA ALA A 115 -0.42 -22.99 -4.41
C ALA A 115 -0.39 -21.48 -4.16
N TRP A 116 0.76 -20.85 -4.38
CA TRP A 116 0.90 -19.41 -4.26
C TRP A 116 0.02 -18.64 -5.26
N ARG A 117 -0.05 -19.11 -6.51
CA ARG A 117 -0.90 -18.50 -7.54
C ARG A 117 -2.38 -18.55 -7.15
N GLN A 118 -2.84 -19.70 -6.64
CA GLN A 118 -4.23 -19.86 -6.19
C GLN A 118 -4.52 -18.94 -5.00
N TYR A 119 -3.64 -18.87 -4.00
CA TYR A 119 -3.81 -18.00 -2.84
C TYR A 119 -3.81 -16.52 -3.24
N ARG A 120 -2.80 -16.09 -3.99
CA ARG A 120 -2.65 -14.68 -4.41
C ARG A 120 -3.79 -14.22 -5.32
N ASN A 121 -4.15 -15.01 -6.32
CA ASN A 121 -5.16 -14.64 -7.31
C ASN A 121 -6.61 -14.98 -6.88
N GLY A 122 -6.76 -15.82 -5.87
CA GLY A 122 -8.05 -16.15 -5.25
C GLY A 122 -8.35 -15.26 -4.04
N PRO A 123 -8.21 -15.79 -2.80
CA PRO A 123 -8.65 -15.09 -1.59
C PRO A 123 -8.06 -13.69 -1.47
N LEU A 124 -6.73 -13.56 -1.62
CA LEU A 124 -6.04 -12.30 -1.36
C LEU A 124 -6.49 -11.17 -2.29
N THR A 125 -6.61 -11.46 -3.59
CA THR A 125 -7.10 -10.48 -4.58
C THR A 125 -8.60 -10.21 -4.40
N SER A 126 -9.41 -11.25 -4.16
CA SER A 126 -10.86 -11.10 -4.01
C SER A 126 -11.22 -10.29 -2.78
N PHE A 127 -10.66 -10.60 -1.61
CA PHE A 127 -10.91 -9.82 -0.38
C PHE A 127 -10.40 -8.38 -0.53
N GLY A 128 -9.24 -8.17 -1.16
CA GLY A 128 -8.75 -6.83 -1.45
C GLY A 128 -9.70 -6.04 -2.34
N GLY A 129 -10.22 -6.65 -3.41
CA GLY A 129 -11.20 -6.02 -4.29
C GLY A 129 -12.51 -5.66 -3.58
N TRP A 130 -13.07 -6.59 -2.81
CA TRP A 130 -14.29 -6.34 -2.03
C TRP A 130 -14.10 -5.26 -0.97
N LEU A 131 -12.93 -5.18 -0.32
CA LEU A 131 -12.62 -4.11 0.62
C LEU A 131 -12.66 -2.73 -0.04
N LEU A 132 -12.07 -2.60 -1.24
CA LEU A 132 -12.10 -1.33 -1.98
C LEU A 132 -13.52 -0.95 -2.41
N VAL A 133 -14.29 -1.92 -2.91
CA VAL A 133 -15.71 -1.70 -3.26
C VAL A 133 -16.52 -1.28 -2.03
N LEU A 134 -16.34 -1.99 -0.91
CA LEU A 134 -17.02 -1.67 0.35
C LEU A 134 -16.68 -0.26 0.83
N ALA A 135 -15.39 0.15 0.76
CA ALA A 135 -14.99 1.50 1.13
C ALA A 135 -15.71 2.57 0.29
N ILE A 136 -15.79 2.38 -1.03
CA ILE A 136 -16.53 3.29 -1.92
C ILE A 136 -18.02 3.31 -1.60
N VAL A 137 -18.63 2.14 -1.41
CA VAL A 137 -20.06 2.02 -1.08
C VAL A 137 -20.38 2.72 0.24
N VAL A 138 -19.55 2.52 1.28
CA VAL A 138 -19.72 3.18 2.58
C VAL A 138 -19.66 4.70 2.45
N LEU A 139 -18.68 5.22 1.70
CA LEU A 139 -18.56 6.66 1.47
C LEU A 139 -19.73 7.21 0.65
N ALA A 140 -20.19 6.47 -0.35
CA ALA A 140 -21.38 6.85 -1.12
C ALA A 140 -22.63 6.89 -0.21
N VAL A 141 -22.84 5.89 0.62
CA VAL A 141 -23.95 5.88 1.59
C VAL A 141 -23.87 7.07 2.55
N ILE A 142 -22.67 7.35 3.09
CA ILE A 142 -22.45 8.53 3.95
C ILE A 142 -22.84 9.81 3.21
N TYR A 143 -22.38 9.96 1.98
CA TYR A 143 -22.68 11.15 1.16
C TYR A 143 -24.18 11.31 0.88
N PHE A 144 -24.88 10.24 0.49
CA PHE A 144 -26.30 10.32 0.18
C PHE A 144 -27.20 10.47 1.44
N VAL A 145 -26.78 9.92 2.58
CA VAL A 145 -27.54 10.00 3.85
C VAL A 145 -27.28 11.29 4.60
N LYS A 146 -26.01 11.72 4.70
CA LYS A 146 -25.62 12.90 5.49
C LYS A 146 -25.40 14.14 4.64
N GLY A 147 -25.12 13.97 3.34
CA GLY A 147 -24.70 15.05 2.47
C GLY A 147 -23.29 15.55 2.76
N GLN A 148 -22.98 16.72 2.21
CA GLN A 148 -21.76 17.44 2.49
C GLN A 148 -21.84 18.11 3.89
N VAL A 149 -20.77 18.06 4.65
CA VAL A 149 -20.61 18.84 5.88
C VAL A 149 -20.47 20.31 5.49
N LYS A 150 -21.55 21.08 5.66
CA LYS A 150 -21.60 22.51 5.32
C LYS A 150 -21.21 23.36 6.52
N LEU A 151 -20.75 24.58 6.25
CA LEU A 151 -20.56 25.59 7.26
C LEU A 151 -21.94 25.98 7.86
N LYS A 152 -22.00 26.12 9.18
CA LYS A 152 -23.21 26.54 9.90
C LYS A 152 -23.43 28.05 9.78
N GLU A 153 -22.32 28.79 9.75
CA GLU A 153 -22.35 30.24 9.61
C GLU A 153 -21.80 30.65 8.24
N GLY A 154 -22.20 31.83 7.76
CA GLY A 154 -21.72 32.37 6.49
C GLY A 154 -20.21 32.64 6.50
N ARG A 155 -19.58 32.61 5.33
CA ARG A 155 -18.18 32.97 5.16
C ARG A 155 -17.96 34.45 5.50
N THR A 156 -16.91 34.74 6.25
CA THR A 156 -16.54 36.12 6.58
C THR A 156 -15.76 36.82 5.48
N GLY A 157 -15.16 36.06 4.54
CA GLY A 157 -14.20 36.55 3.56
C GLY A 157 -12.82 36.84 4.12
N ARG A 158 -12.63 36.72 5.44
CA ARG A 158 -11.32 36.88 6.08
C ARG A 158 -10.58 35.55 6.02
N LEU A 159 -9.36 35.58 5.50
CA LEU A 159 -8.58 34.38 5.25
C LEU A 159 -7.46 34.20 6.29
N ILE A 160 -7.19 32.94 6.62
CA ILE A 160 -6.06 32.50 7.43
C ILE A 160 -5.23 31.54 6.59
N GLU A 161 -3.91 31.68 6.57
CA GLU A 161 -2.99 30.73 5.93
C GLU A 161 -2.88 29.47 6.77
N ARG A 162 -3.55 28.39 6.31
CA ARG A 162 -3.45 27.07 6.94
C ARG A 162 -2.21 26.33 6.47
N PHE A 163 -1.91 26.38 5.17
CA PHE A 163 -0.78 25.67 4.54
C PHE A 163 0.09 26.60 3.73
N THR A 164 1.38 26.61 4.02
CA THR A 164 2.39 27.31 3.23
C THR A 164 2.58 26.66 1.86
N SER A 165 3.24 27.34 0.95
CA SER A 165 3.55 26.81 -0.39
C SER A 165 4.36 25.52 -0.32
N LEU A 166 5.35 25.43 0.57
CA LEU A 166 6.18 24.23 0.76
C LEU A 166 5.35 23.04 1.25
N GLU A 167 4.47 23.26 2.23
CA GLU A 167 3.56 22.24 2.75
C GLU A 167 2.65 21.69 1.63
N ARG A 168 2.10 22.57 0.79
CA ARG A 168 1.25 22.18 -0.34
C ARG A 168 2.01 21.43 -1.43
N ILE A 169 3.21 21.90 -1.80
CA ILE A 169 4.05 21.21 -2.78
C ILE A 169 4.37 19.80 -2.29
N SER A 170 4.78 19.66 -1.03
CA SER A 170 5.04 18.34 -0.44
C SER A 170 3.82 17.43 -0.51
N HIS A 171 2.64 17.94 -0.11
CA HIS A 171 1.39 17.17 -0.19
C HIS A 171 1.06 16.75 -1.63
N TRP A 172 1.12 17.67 -2.60
CA TRP A 172 0.78 17.35 -3.99
C TRP A 172 1.79 16.40 -4.64
N THR A 173 3.07 16.47 -4.26
CA THR A 173 4.08 15.51 -4.73
C THR A 173 3.75 14.10 -4.23
N VAL A 174 3.42 13.95 -2.95
CA VAL A 174 2.98 12.65 -2.40
C VAL A 174 1.68 12.21 -3.05
N ALA A 175 0.70 13.09 -3.22
CA ALA A 175 -0.59 12.75 -3.81
C ALA A 175 -0.46 12.27 -5.27
N ILE A 176 0.32 12.96 -6.11
CA ILE A 176 0.51 12.59 -7.51
C ILE A 176 1.26 11.27 -7.63
N THR A 177 2.35 11.09 -6.88
CA THR A 177 3.10 9.84 -6.88
C THR A 177 2.27 8.68 -6.32
N PHE A 178 1.51 8.88 -5.25
CA PHE A 178 0.58 7.90 -4.70
C PHE A 178 -0.50 7.50 -5.71
N LEU A 179 -1.18 8.46 -6.34
CA LEU A 179 -2.22 8.17 -7.34
C LEU A 179 -1.65 7.39 -8.52
N THR A 180 -0.46 7.74 -8.99
CA THR A 180 0.24 7.01 -10.05
C THR A 180 0.51 5.56 -9.64
N LEU A 181 0.99 5.34 -8.42
CA LEU A 181 1.25 4.00 -7.88
C LEU A 181 -0.04 3.23 -7.63
N ALA A 182 -1.07 3.87 -7.08
CA ALA A 182 -2.37 3.24 -6.85
C ALA A 182 -3.00 2.78 -8.17
N LEU A 183 -3.06 3.66 -9.18
CA LEU A 183 -3.63 3.33 -10.50
C LEU A 183 -2.83 2.22 -11.19
N SER A 184 -1.51 2.35 -11.27
CA SER A 184 -0.67 1.31 -11.88
C SER A 184 -0.76 -0.01 -11.12
N GLY A 185 -0.75 0.02 -9.78
CA GLY A 185 -0.90 -1.16 -8.93
C GLY A 185 -2.26 -1.84 -9.08
N LEU A 186 -3.36 -1.09 -9.16
CA LEU A 186 -4.70 -1.62 -9.40
C LEU A 186 -4.81 -2.25 -10.80
N ILE A 187 -4.21 -1.66 -11.82
CA ILE A 187 -4.14 -2.25 -13.16
C ILE A 187 -3.37 -3.56 -13.13
N LEU A 188 -2.22 -3.62 -12.44
CA LEU A 188 -1.43 -4.85 -12.30
C LEU A 188 -2.15 -5.94 -11.49
N LEU A 189 -2.99 -5.55 -10.53
CA LEU A 189 -3.71 -6.48 -9.66
C LEU A 189 -5.00 -7.00 -10.29
N PHE A 190 -5.83 -6.11 -10.80
CA PHE A 190 -7.19 -6.41 -11.28
C PHE A 190 -7.34 -6.37 -12.80
N GLY A 191 -6.38 -5.79 -13.52
CA GLY A 191 -6.51 -5.52 -14.96
C GLY A 191 -6.76 -6.77 -15.80
N LYS A 192 -6.21 -7.91 -15.41
CA LYS A 192 -6.48 -9.18 -16.13
C LYS A 192 -7.94 -9.63 -16.04
N TYR A 193 -8.68 -9.19 -15.01
CA TYR A 193 -10.09 -9.53 -14.84
C TYR A 193 -11.02 -8.52 -15.48
N ILE A 194 -10.62 -7.24 -15.53
CA ILE A 194 -11.47 -6.12 -15.94
C ILE A 194 -11.06 -5.58 -17.32
N LEU A 195 -9.77 -5.34 -17.53
CA LEU A 195 -9.27 -4.66 -18.72
C LEU A 195 -8.89 -5.63 -19.86
N MET A 196 -8.30 -6.78 -19.53
CA MET A 196 -7.90 -7.76 -20.53
C MET A 196 -9.09 -8.32 -21.36
N PRO A 197 -10.28 -8.60 -20.77
CA PRO A 197 -11.45 -9.01 -21.57
C PRO A 197 -11.93 -7.93 -22.55
N VAL A 198 -11.69 -6.63 -22.22
CA VAL A 198 -12.12 -5.52 -23.06
C VAL A 198 -11.07 -5.18 -24.14
N PHE A 199 -9.80 -5.12 -23.76
CA PHE A 199 -8.71 -4.66 -24.64
C PHE A 199 -8.01 -5.81 -25.36
N GLY A 200 -8.26 -7.06 -24.98
CA GLY A 200 -7.54 -8.23 -25.49
C GLY A 200 -6.13 -8.36 -24.90
N HIS A 201 -5.51 -9.51 -25.19
CA HIS A 201 -4.22 -9.89 -24.58
C HIS A 201 -3.07 -8.96 -24.96
N THR A 202 -2.98 -8.58 -26.23
CA THR A 202 -1.85 -7.80 -26.75
C THR A 202 -1.82 -6.41 -26.15
N LEU A 203 -2.94 -5.67 -26.23
CA LEU A 203 -3.01 -4.29 -25.70
C LEU A 203 -2.88 -4.27 -24.17
N PHE A 204 -3.52 -5.23 -23.48
CA PHE A 204 -3.38 -5.35 -22.04
C PHE A 204 -1.94 -5.67 -21.63
N SER A 205 -1.20 -6.49 -22.38
CA SER A 205 0.21 -6.77 -22.09
C SER A 205 1.09 -5.53 -22.19
N TRP A 206 0.89 -4.69 -23.19
CA TRP A 206 1.58 -3.40 -23.31
C TRP A 206 1.25 -2.46 -22.15
N LEU A 207 -0.03 -2.38 -21.78
CA LEU A 207 -0.48 -1.57 -20.67
C LEU A 207 0.13 -2.05 -19.33
N ALA A 208 0.09 -3.35 -19.07
CA ALA A 208 0.67 -3.96 -17.88
C ALA A 208 2.19 -3.75 -17.80
N TYR A 209 2.89 -3.88 -18.93
CA TYR A 209 4.32 -3.58 -19.01
C TYR A 209 4.62 -2.12 -18.68
N ALA A 210 3.88 -1.19 -19.27
CA ALA A 210 4.03 0.23 -18.99
C ALA A 210 3.73 0.53 -17.50
N CYS A 211 2.62 0.02 -16.96
CA CYS A 211 2.25 0.18 -15.56
C CYS A 211 3.31 -0.37 -14.62
N LYS A 212 3.90 -1.55 -14.91
CA LYS A 212 4.97 -2.11 -14.10
C LYS A 212 6.20 -1.20 -14.06
N ASN A 213 6.63 -0.69 -15.21
CA ASN A 213 7.81 0.19 -15.28
C ASN A 213 7.56 1.52 -14.56
N ILE A 214 6.39 2.14 -14.78
CA ILE A 214 5.99 3.36 -14.06
C ILE A 214 5.95 3.10 -12.56
N HIS A 215 5.36 2.00 -12.12
CA HIS A 215 5.26 1.64 -10.71
C HIS A 215 6.64 1.50 -10.06
N ASN A 216 7.54 0.78 -10.71
CA ASN A 216 8.90 0.56 -10.22
C ASN A 216 9.72 1.85 -10.17
N PHE A 217 9.54 2.75 -11.13
CA PHE A 217 10.25 4.03 -11.18
C PHE A 217 9.69 5.06 -10.17
N VAL A 218 8.36 5.16 -10.08
CA VAL A 218 7.69 6.13 -9.19
C VAL A 218 7.77 5.71 -7.72
N GLY A 219 7.92 4.40 -7.42
CA GLY A 219 8.02 3.90 -6.04
C GLY A 219 9.11 4.56 -5.19
N PRO A 220 10.37 4.61 -5.63
CA PRO A 220 11.43 5.33 -4.92
C PRO A 220 11.16 6.82 -4.75
N LEU A 221 10.59 7.48 -5.78
CA LEU A 221 10.23 8.89 -5.70
C LEU A 221 9.12 9.14 -4.67
N PHE A 222 8.11 8.27 -4.62
CA PHE A 222 7.07 8.29 -3.60
C PHE A 222 7.67 8.15 -2.19
N SER A 223 8.57 7.19 -2.00
CA SER A 223 9.21 6.97 -0.70
C SER A 223 10.01 8.18 -0.23
N LEU A 224 10.75 8.83 -1.13
CA LEU A 224 11.44 10.08 -0.84
C LEU A 224 10.45 11.20 -0.49
N SER A 225 9.36 11.33 -1.24
CA SER A 225 8.34 12.35 -0.98
C SER A 225 7.63 12.14 0.36
N LEU A 226 7.43 10.89 0.80
CA LEU A 226 6.91 10.57 2.14
C LEU A 226 7.85 11.03 3.25
N ILE A 227 9.17 10.85 3.08
CA ILE A 227 10.16 11.33 4.07
C ILE A 227 10.08 12.86 4.20
N VAL A 228 10.05 13.57 3.07
CA VAL A 228 9.92 15.02 3.06
C VAL A 228 8.61 15.45 3.73
N MET A 229 7.49 14.82 3.40
CA MET A 229 6.20 15.09 4.00
C MET A 229 6.20 14.82 5.51
N PHE A 230 6.80 13.72 5.94
CA PHE A 230 6.95 13.40 7.36
C PHE A 230 7.68 14.52 8.10
N VAL A 231 8.84 14.95 7.61
CA VAL A 231 9.64 16.01 8.25
C VAL A 231 8.86 17.32 8.37
N ILE A 232 8.11 17.67 7.33
CA ILE A 232 7.33 18.93 7.29
C ILE A 232 6.15 18.90 8.28
N TYR A 233 5.44 17.77 8.39
CA TYR A 233 4.16 17.72 9.09
C TYR A 233 4.20 17.06 10.47
N VAL A 234 5.28 16.36 10.84
CA VAL A 234 5.33 15.56 12.07
C VAL A 234 5.06 16.37 13.32
N LYS A 235 5.57 17.61 13.42
CA LYS A 235 5.40 18.49 14.60
C LYS A 235 3.95 18.76 14.94
N ASP A 236 3.12 18.96 13.91
CA ASP A 236 1.71 19.34 14.08
C ASP A 236 0.79 18.13 14.25
N ASN A 237 1.31 16.92 14.02
CA ASN A 237 0.55 15.67 14.05
C ASN A 237 0.78 14.82 15.30
N PHE A 238 1.50 15.31 16.31
CA PHE A 238 1.59 14.61 17.58
C PHE A 238 0.22 14.53 18.26
N PRO A 239 -0.11 13.39 18.93
CA PRO A 239 -1.34 13.26 19.70
C PRO A 239 -1.48 14.34 20.76
N GLN A 240 -2.67 14.91 20.90
CA GLN A 240 -2.99 15.95 21.85
C GLN A 240 -4.14 15.53 22.76
N ARG A 241 -4.26 16.21 23.91
CA ARG A 241 -5.41 16.03 24.80
C ARG A 241 -6.69 16.35 24.04
N GLY A 242 -7.67 15.45 24.09
CA GLY A 242 -8.94 15.60 23.35
C GLY A 242 -9.03 14.79 22.07
N ASP A 243 -7.92 14.34 21.47
CA ASP A 243 -7.95 13.53 20.24
C ASP A 243 -8.77 12.24 20.40
N GLY A 244 -8.64 11.56 21.54
CA GLY A 244 -9.45 10.38 21.86
C GLY A 244 -10.95 10.67 21.92
N LYS A 245 -11.35 11.79 22.52
CA LYS A 245 -12.76 12.24 22.57
C LYS A 245 -13.26 12.58 21.15
N TRP A 246 -12.42 13.26 20.37
CA TRP A 246 -12.73 13.59 18.98
C TRP A 246 -12.97 12.32 18.13
N LEU A 247 -12.11 11.31 18.25
CA LEU A 247 -12.29 10.02 17.54
C LEU A 247 -13.55 9.29 18.00
N ALA A 248 -13.82 9.25 19.31
CA ALA A 248 -15.01 8.61 19.85
C ALA A 248 -16.31 9.26 19.36
N ARG A 249 -16.28 10.57 19.06
CA ARG A 249 -17.42 11.36 18.56
C ARG A 249 -17.38 11.56 17.05
N LEU A 250 -16.37 11.02 16.35
CA LEU A 250 -16.12 11.23 14.92
C LEU A 250 -16.19 12.72 14.53
N GLY A 251 -15.51 13.58 15.30
CA GLY A 251 -15.50 15.01 15.07
C GLY A 251 -16.85 15.71 15.31
N GLY A 252 -17.74 15.10 16.10
CA GLY A 252 -19.09 15.64 16.35
C GLY A 252 -20.17 15.09 15.40
N MET A 253 -19.82 14.20 14.47
CA MET A 253 -20.83 13.50 13.63
C MET A 253 -21.69 12.53 14.43
N VAL A 254 -21.20 12.06 15.58
CA VAL A 254 -21.92 11.18 16.51
C VAL A 254 -22.18 11.96 17.80
N GLY A 255 -23.44 12.30 18.04
CA GLY A 255 -23.87 13.12 19.18
C GLY A 255 -24.03 14.59 18.80
N LYS A 256 -24.38 15.44 19.80
CA LYS A 256 -24.59 16.89 19.62
C LYS A 256 -23.41 17.73 20.11
N GLU A 257 -22.40 17.10 20.69
CA GLU A 257 -21.29 17.78 21.33
C GLU A 257 -20.22 18.13 20.30
N HIS A 258 -19.90 19.41 20.20
CA HIS A 258 -18.75 19.89 19.43
C HIS A 258 -17.46 19.48 20.13
N VAL A 259 -16.48 18.99 19.38
CA VAL A 259 -15.16 18.62 19.91
C VAL A 259 -14.12 19.49 19.22
N SER A 260 -13.55 20.41 19.99
CA SER A 260 -12.55 21.35 19.51
C SER A 260 -11.28 20.62 19.02
N ALA A 261 -10.67 21.13 17.96
CA ALA A 261 -9.46 20.59 17.37
C ALA A 261 -8.40 21.68 17.15
N GLY A 262 -7.12 21.29 17.20
CA GLY A 262 -6.00 22.12 16.81
C GLY A 262 -5.88 22.28 15.30
N ARG A 263 -4.68 22.64 14.79
CA ARG A 263 -4.41 22.80 13.36
C ARG A 263 -4.73 21.53 12.57
N PHE A 264 -4.49 20.36 13.16
CA PHE A 264 -4.92 19.06 12.68
C PHE A 264 -5.87 18.42 13.69
N ASN A 265 -6.99 17.91 13.22
CA ASN A 265 -7.92 17.12 14.03
C ASN A 265 -7.44 15.68 14.17
N ALA A 266 -8.05 14.92 15.09
CA ALA A 266 -7.61 13.56 15.35
C ALA A 266 -7.81 12.60 14.18
N GLY A 267 -8.75 12.85 13.28
CA GLY A 267 -8.92 12.07 12.05
C GLY A 267 -7.78 12.31 11.05
N GLU A 268 -7.33 13.57 10.91
CA GLU A 268 -6.17 13.93 10.09
C GLU A 268 -4.87 13.34 10.68
N LYS A 269 -4.73 13.35 12.03
CA LYS A 269 -3.59 12.71 12.71
C LYS A 269 -3.60 11.18 12.54
N LEU A 270 -4.78 10.55 12.63
CA LEU A 270 -4.93 9.11 12.36
C LEU A 270 -4.53 8.76 10.92
N TRP A 271 -4.93 9.60 9.96
CA TRP A 271 -4.49 9.46 8.56
C TRP A 271 -2.98 9.64 8.42
N PHE A 272 -2.40 10.64 9.09
CA PHE A 272 -0.96 10.87 9.04
C PHE A 272 -0.18 9.68 9.60
N TRP A 273 -0.48 9.21 10.81
CA TRP A 273 0.27 8.13 11.45
C TRP A 273 -0.07 6.74 10.87
N GLY A 274 -1.34 6.46 10.64
CA GLY A 274 -1.80 5.17 10.11
C GLY A 274 -1.60 5.03 8.61
N GLY A 275 -2.01 6.03 7.84
CA GLY A 275 -1.89 6.02 6.38
C GLY A 275 -0.48 6.37 5.92
N VAL A 276 -0.08 7.63 6.12
CA VAL A 276 1.17 8.17 5.54
C VAL A 276 2.39 7.50 6.15
N VAL A 277 2.48 7.40 7.50
CA VAL A 277 3.66 6.84 8.16
C VAL A 277 3.65 5.32 8.13
N ALA A 278 2.66 4.67 8.77
CA ALA A 278 2.69 3.22 8.93
C ALA A 278 2.52 2.48 7.59
N LEU A 279 1.41 2.72 6.87
CA LEU A 279 1.19 2.02 5.59
C LEU A 279 2.16 2.50 4.53
N GLY A 280 2.50 3.79 4.50
CA GLY A 280 3.51 4.34 3.59
C GLY A 280 4.88 3.69 3.76
N LEU A 281 5.33 3.48 5.00
CA LEU A 281 6.59 2.78 5.30
C LEU A 281 6.52 1.30 4.86
N ILE A 282 5.42 0.61 5.16
CA ILE A 282 5.27 -0.81 4.81
C ILE A 282 5.26 -1.02 3.29
N VAL A 283 4.50 -0.20 2.53
CA VAL A 283 4.48 -0.33 1.06
C VAL A 283 5.81 0.05 0.45
N SER A 284 6.52 1.06 0.99
CA SER A 284 7.84 1.45 0.51
C SER A 284 8.87 0.34 0.77
N ALA A 285 8.98 -0.16 1.99
CA ALA A 285 9.94 -1.19 2.35
C ALA A 285 9.70 -2.49 1.55
N SER A 286 8.46 -2.96 1.50
CA SER A 286 8.10 -4.15 0.70
C SER A 286 8.27 -3.92 -0.80
N GLY A 287 8.00 -2.71 -1.29
CA GLY A 287 8.21 -2.31 -2.67
C GLY A 287 9.69 -2.31 -3.08
N PHE A 288 10.59 -1.83 -2.19
CA PHE A 288 12.03 -1.91 -2.43
C PHE A 288 12.54 -3.35 -2.49
N VAL A 289 12.01 -4.26 -1.66
CA VAL A 289 12.32 -5.69 -1.75
C VAL A 289 11.83 -6.25 -3.10
N LEU A 290 10.58 -5.95 -3.50
CA LEU A 290 10.02 -6.43 -4.78
C LEU A 290 10.74 -5.87 -6.00
N ASN A 291 11.29 -4.68 -5.91
CA ASN A 291 12.08 -4.04 -6.96
C ASN A 291 13.59 -4.37 -6.87
N MET A 292 13.98 -5.29 -5.97
CA MET A 292 15.36 -5.77 -5.76
C MET A 292 16.37 -4.64 -5.46
N LEU A 293 15.94 -3.62 -4.74
CA LEU A 293 16.78 -2.46 -4.41
C LEU A 293 17.46 -2.55 -3.04
N VAL A 294 17.16 -3.57 -2.22
CA VAL A 294 17.72 -3.70 -0.87
C VAL A 294 18.98 -4.57 -0.92
N PRO A 295 20.16 -4.00 -0.64
CA PRO A 295 21.40 -4.78 -0.64
C PRO A 295 21.41 -5.82 0.49
N GLY A 296 22.06 -6.97 0.25
CA GLY A 296 22.26 -8.02 1.26
C GLY A 296 21.05 -8.95 1.49
N ILE A 297 19.93 -8.75 0.81
CA ILE A 297 18.79 -9.66 0.87
C ILE A 297 18.95 -10.75 -0.20
N LEU A 298 18.70 -12.00 0.20
CA LEU A 298 18.52 -13.11 -0.73
C LEU A 298 17.12 -13.06 -1.33
N TYR A 299 17.05 -12.77 -2.62
CA TYR A 299 15.80 -12.70 -3.38
C TYR A 299 15.28 -14.07 -3.79
N THR A 300 15.06 -14.93 -2.79
CA THR A 300 14.46 -16.25 -3.00
C THR A 300 12.97 -16.13 -3.35
N ARG A 301 12.38 -17.21 -3.87
CA ARG A 301 10.94 -17.28 -4.11
C ARG A 301 10.15 -16.95 -2.83
N GLY A 302 10.51 -17.52 -1.69
CA GLY A 302 9.85 -17.28 -0.42
C GLY A 302 9.89 -15.82 0.00
N THR A 303 11.06 -15.18 -0.06
CA THR A 303 11.23 -13.75 0.23
C THR A 303 10.33 -12.89 -0.65
N MET A 304 10.32 -13.16 -1.96
CA MET A 304 9.52 -12.38 -2.91
C MET A 304 8.00 -12.61 -2.75
N GLN A 305 7.59 -13.83 -2.39
CA GLN A 305 6.19 -14.14 -2.09
C GLN A 305 5.70 -13.41 -0.83
N ILE A 306 6.47 -13.44 0.25
CA ILE A 306 6.15 -12.72 1.50
C ILE A 306 6.09 -11.21 1.24
N ALA A 307 7.11 -10.65 0.58
CA ALA A 307 7.12 -9.23 0.24
C ALA A 307 5.90 -8.83 -0.60
N ASN A 308 5.48 -9.68 -1.56
CA ASN A 308 4.29 -9.43 -2.38
C ASN A 308 3.00 -9.44 -1.54
N ILE A 309 2.84 -10.38 -0.60
CA ILE A 309 1.67 -10.44 0.28
C ILE A 309 1.60 -9.18 1.15
N ILE A 310 2.70 -8.81 1.80
CA ILE A 310 2.79 -7.63 2.66
C ILE A 310 2.48 -6.37 1.85
N HIS A 311 3.10 -6.22 0.68
CA HIS A 311 2.89 -5.08 -0.21
C HIS A 311 1.44 -4.96 -0.65
N LEU A 312 0.83 -6.07 -1.09
CA LEU A 312 -0.54 -6.09 -1.56
C LEU A 312 -1.53 -5.72 -0.45
N ILE A 313 -1.41 -6.32 0.74
CA ILE A 313 -2.29 -6.03 1.87
C ILE A 313 -2.16 -4.56 2.28
N ALA A 314 -0.93 -4.09 2.47
CA ALA A 314 -0.69 -2.70 2.87
C ALA A 314 -1.16 -1.70 1.79
N ALA A 315 -0.93 -2.00 0.51
CA ALA A 315 -1.39 -1.15 -0.59
C ALA A 315 -2.92 -1.05 -0.67
N VAL A 316 -3.62 -2.17 -0.55
CA VAL A 316 -5.10 -2.19 -0.55
C VAL A 316 -5.65 -1.40 0.64
N LEU A 317 -5.10 -1.58 1.84
CA LEU A 317 -5.48 -0.80 3.01
C LEU A 317 -5.20 0.70 2.83
N PHE A 318 -4.05 1.03 2.27
CA PHE A 318 -3.67 2.42 2.01
C PHE A 318 -4.62 3.08 1.01
N VAL A 319 -4.95 2.41 -0.09
CA VAL A 319 -5.93 2.88 -1.08
C VAL A 319 -7.32 3.02 -0.45
N ALA A 320 -7.77 2.04 0.33
CA ALA A 320 -9.07 2.11 1.01
C ALA A 320 -9.16 3.30 1.98
N MET A 321 -8.12 3.54 2.79
CA MET A 321 -8.07 4.70 3.69
C MET A 321 -7.97 6.02 2.92
N SER A 322 -7.24 6.04 1.80
CA SER A 322 -7.10 7.25 0.98
C SER A 322 -8.43 7.70 0.37
N PHE A 323 -9.36 6.78 0.08
CA PHE A 323 -10.70 7.16 -0.36
C PHE A 323 -11.42 8.04 0.66
N GLY A 324 -11.30 7.72 1.96
CA GLY A 324 -11.84 8.55 3.04
C GLY A 324 -11.19 9.94 3.11
N HIS A 325 -9.86 9.97 3.01
CA HIS A 325 -9.11 11.23 2.99
C HIS A 325 -9.49 12.11 1.78
N ILE A 326 -9.52 11.52 0.58
CA ILE A 326 -9.90 12.24 -0.65
C ILE A 326 -11.34 12.73 -0.55
N TYR A 327 -12.27 11.87 -0.09
CA TYR A 327 -13.68 12.23 0.08
C TYR A 327 -13.83 13.45 1.01
N LEU A 328 -13.26 13.41 2.21
CA LEU A 328 -13.36 14.52 3.18
C LEU A 328 -12.63 15.77 2.69
N GLY A 329 -11.48 15.59 2.03
CA GLY A 329 -10.69 16.71 1.49
C GLY A 329 -11.28 17.36 0.23
N THR A 330 -12.31 16.78 -0.39
CA THR A 330 -12.91 17.30 -1.64
C THR A 330 -14.40 17.56 -1.51
N ILE A 331 -15.22 16.52 -1.61
CA ILE A 331 -16.69 16.64 -1.68
C ILE A 331 -17.38 16.49 -0.32
N GLY A 332 -16.74 15.85 0.65
CA GLY A 332 -17.34 15.53 1.94
C GLY A 332 -17.46 16.72 2.89
N MET A 333 -16.54 17.70 2.80
CA MET A 333 -16.52 18.87 3.67
C MET A 333 -16.36 20.17 2.87
N GLU A 334 -17.25 21.12 3.11
CA GLU A 334 -17.19 22.43 2.46
C GLU A 334 -15.92 23.19 2.84
N GLY A 335 -15.19 23.71 1.84
CA GLY A 335 -13.99 24.52 2.06
C GLY A 335 -12.69 23.75 2.30
N ALA A 336 -12.73 22.44 2.58
CA ALA A 336 -11.53 21.66 2.86
C ALA A 336 -10.53 21.65 1.69
N TYR A 337 -11.01 21.46 0.46
CA TYR A 337 -10.16 21.49 -0.76
C TYR A 337 -9.43 22.82 -0.94
N THR A 338 -10.09 23.94 -0.58
CA THR A 338 -9.54 25.28 -0.74
C THR A 338 -8.25 25.46 0.05
N ALA A 339 -8.15 24.88 1.26
CA ALA A 339 -6.95 24.91 2.08
C ALA A 339 -5.73 24.34 1.33
N MET A 340 -5.88 23.19 0.68
CA MET A 340 -4.76 22.54 -0.01
C MET A 340 -4.52 23.11 -1.41
N ARG A 341 -5.55 23.70 -2.05
CA ARG A 341 -5.41 24.36 -3.34
C ARG A 341 -4.74 25.74 -3.23
N THR A 342 -5.20 26.58 -2.31
CA THR A 342 -4.75 27.99 -2.20
C THR A 342 -3.79 28.23 -1.02
N GLY A 343 -3.83 27.39 -0.01
CA GLY A 343 -3.15 27.58 1.27
C GLY A 343 -4.02 28.23 2.34
N TYR A 344 -5.18 28.78 1.98
CA TYR A 344 -5.99 29.63 2.85
C TYR A 344 -7.35 29.01 3.15
N VAL A 345 -7.87 29.33 4.33
CA VAL A 345 -9.24 29.00 4.79
C VAL A 345 -9.93 30.26 5.32
N ASP A 346 -11.27 30.28 5.26
CA ASP A 346 -12.07 31.33 5.85
C ASP A 346 -12.10 31.22 7.39
N ASP A 347 -12.23 32.33 8.09
CA ASP A 347 -12.34 32.39 9.54
C ASP A 347 -13.45 31.48 10.09
N THR A 348 -14.62 31.47 9.44
CA THR A 348 -15.73 30.58 9.82
C THR A 348 -15.33 29.12 9.74
N TRP A 349 -14.66 28.74 8.66
CA TRP A 349 -14.19 27.37 8.48
C TRP A 349 -13.19 26.97 9.58
N ALA A 350 -12.22 27.84 9.89
CA ALA A 350 -11.23 27.61 10.92
C ALA A 350 -11.88 27.48 12.30
N ARG A 351 -12.83 28.35 12.62
CA ARG A 351 -13.56 28.33 13.89
C ARG A 351 -14.42 27.08 14.05
N GLU A 352 -15.14 26.65 13.01
CA GLU A 352 -16.04 25.51 13.10
C GLU A 352 -15.33 24.14 13.09
N HIS A 353 -14.16 24.03 12.45
CA HIS A 353 -13.47 22.74 12.29
C HIS A 353 -12.18 22.64 13.09
N HIS A 354 -11.54 23.78 13.43
CA HIS A 354 -10.22 23.85 14.09
C HIS A 354 -10.19 24.97 15.13
N GLU A 355 -11.15 24.95 16.05
CA GLU A 355 -11.41 26.02 16.99
C GLU A 355 -10.18 26.41 17.83
N LEU A 356 -9.43 25.45 18.38
CA LEU A 356 -8.24 25.75 19.20
C LEU A 356 -7.16 26.45 18.37
N TRP A 357 -6.97 26.04 17.13
CA TRP A 357 -6.04 26.70 16.21
C TRP A 357 -6.55 28.12 15.85
N TYR A 358 -7.85 28.28 15.61
CA TYR A 358 -8.43 29.58 15.34
C TYR A 358 -8.22 30.55 16.51
N GLN A 359 -8.41 30.10 17.77
CA GLN A 359 -8.17 30.90 18.97
C GLN A 359 -6.71 31.34 19.07
N GLN A 360 -5.73 30.49 18.75
CA GLN A 360 -4.31 30.86 18.71
C GLN A 360 -3.99 31.92 17.64
N VAL A 361 -4.71 31.90 16.52
CA VAL A 361 -4.57 32.92 15.47
C VAL A 361 -5.19 34.23 15.88
N GLU A 362 -6.38 34.21 16.53
CA GLU A 362 -7.06 35.44 16.99
C GLU A 362 -6.33 36.10 18.17
N SER A 363 -5.73 35.31 19.06
CA SER A 363 -4.89 35.84 20.15
C SER A 363 -3.54 36.40 19.67
N GLY A 364 -3.15 36.14 18.41
CA GLY A 364 -1.86 36.56 17.87
C GLY A 364 -0.69 35.65 18.22
N GLU A 365 -0.94 34.50 18.88
CA GLU A 365 0.07 33.49 19.18
C GLU A 365 0.61 32.87 17.86
N ILE A 366 -0.29 32.67 16.87
CA ILE A 366 0.07 32.21 15.52
C ILE A 366 -0.28 33.30 14.52
N PRO A 367 0.63 33.71 13.62
CA PRO A 367 0.32 34.74 12.63
C PRO A 367 -0.72 34.23 11.62
N ARG A 368 -1.65 35.10 11.21
CA ARG A 368 -2.64 34.80 10.17
C ARG A 368 -2.03 34.43 8.83
N VAL A 369 -0.89 34.99 8.51
CA VAL A 369 -0.10 34.72 7.33
C VAL A 369 1.29 34.34 7.77
N ARG A 370 1.73 33.15 7.42
CA ARG A 370 3.01 32.57 7.80
C ARG A 370 4.07 32.80 6.74
N THR A 371 3.64 33.07 5.49
CA THR A 371 4.51 33.39 4.36
C THR A 371 4.49 34.89 4.06
N GLN A 372 5.56 35.41 3.42
CA GLN A 372 5.64 36.84 3.07
C GLN A 372 4.69 37.23 1.92
N GLU A 373 4.25 36.31 1.11
CA GLU A 373 3.30 36.54 0.01
C GLU A 373 1.87 36.64 0.56
N ARG A 374 1.36 37.85 0.64
CA ARG A 374 0.01 38.13 1.12
C ARG A 374 -0.95 38.18 -0.08
N PRO A 375 -1.93 37.26 -0.22
CA PRO A 375 -2.98 37.43 -1.22
C PRO A 375 -3.79 38.70 -0.93
N ALA A 376 -4.25 39.36 -2.00
CA ALA A 376 -4.99 40.63 -1.90
C ALA A 376 -6.24 40.58 -0.97
N ASN A 377 -6.77 39.40 -0.69
CA ASN A 377 -7.99 39.17 0.09
C ASN A 377 -7.74 38.84 1.57
N VAL A 378 -6.51 38.91 2.06
CA VAL A 378 -6.20 38.67 3.47
C VAL A 378 -6.39 39.97 4.23
N LEU A 379 -7.52 40.14 4.87
CA LEU A 379 -7.80 41.30 5.72
C LEU A 379 -6.94 41.25 6.98
N PRO A 380 -6.47 42.39 7.50
CA PRO A 380 -5.72 42.46 8.75
C PRO A 380 -6.53 41.91 9.95
N ALA A 381 -5.85 41.45 10.97
CA ALA A 381 -6.48 41.07 12.23
C ALA A 381 -7.36 42.18 12.74
N ARG A 382 -8.52 41.84 13.32
CA ARG A 382 -9.30 42.85 14.09
C ARG A 382 -8.44 43.37 15.23
N PRO A 383 -8.38 44.70 15.46
CA PRO A 383 -7.77 45.19 16.66
C PRO A 383 -8.50 44.56 17.86
N SER A 384 -7.73 44.05 18.85
CA SER A 384 -8.30 43.55 20.10
C SER A 384 -9.13 44.69 20.69
N LYS A 385 -10.40 44.40 21.01
CA LYS A 385 -11.16 45.33 21.85
C LYS A 385 -10.47 45.36 23.21
N ALA A 386 -9.78 46.47 23.50
CA ALA A 386 -9.28 46.77 24.81
C ALA A 386 -10.42 46.83 25.83
#